data_091c4464bfe1c7cabe1dcadc6cd4915b
#
_entry.id   091c4464bfe1c7cabe1dcadc6cd4915b
#
_cell.length_a   1.000
_cell.length_b   1.000
_cell.length_c   1.000
_cell.angle_alpha   90.00
_cell.angle_beta   90.00
_cell.angle_gamma   90.00
#
_symmetry.space_group_name_H-M   'P 1'
#
loop_
_entity.id
_entity.type
_entity.pdbx_description
1 polymer ?
#
loop_
_entity_poly.entity_id
_entity_poly.type
_entity_poly.pdbx_seq_one_letter_code
_entity_poly.pdbx_strand_id
1 'polypeptide(L)'
;MEKNCLYKVVLLLGSNLPLGRLTPEQMIAEADKEIIDALLPDYLEVEALEDAVSATEITVTEPCGKFEEKDPPKFFNQVLSCITDKTPQEVLVQTQRIEKLFGRMRTYKEKGEIYQSRTLDIDILQAYKKQVADKKADKGADKKADKGADKKAHWVEIKSDTKELTLPHPQVETRAFVKPLMASLSKKKK
;
A
#
# COMPACT_ATOMS: atom_id res chain seq x y z
N MET A 1 9.60 15.00 22.22
CA MET A 1 9.18 13.84 21.43
C MET A 1 8.33 14.36 20.29
N GLU A 2 8.83 14.29 19.07
CA GLU A 2 8.00 14.58 17.89
C GLU A 2 6.81 13.63 17.90
N LYS A 3 5.60 14.17 17.70
CA LYS A 3 4.41 13.34 17.57
C LYS A 3 4.63 12.42 16.38
N ASN A 4 4.70 11.11 16.60
CA ASN A 4 4.79 10.13 15.53
C ASN A 4 3.67 10.40 14.53
N CYS A 5 4.06 10.78 13.33
CA CYS A 5 3.12 11.09 12.26
C CYS A 5 2.64 9.75 11.69
N LEU A 6 1.33 9.51 11.67
CA LEU A 6 0.78 8.29 11.09
C LEU A 6 0.47 8.52 9.60
N TYR A 7 0.78 7.50 8.83
CA TYR A 7 0.45 7.39 7.42
C TYR A 7 -0.48 6.20 7.20
N LYS A 8 -1.28 6.26 6.17
CA LYS A 8 -2.03 5.14 5.62
C LYS A 8 -1.52 4.91 4.21
N VAL A 9 -1.10 3.69 3.92
CA VAL A 9 -0.63 3.30 2.59
C VAL A 9 -1.53 2.24 1.99
N VAL A 10 -1.70 2.29 0.67
CA VAL A 10 -2.43 1.31 -0.13
C VAL A 10 -1.45 0.67 -1.09
N LEU A 11 -1.26 -0.62 -0.97
CA LEU A 11 -0.30 -1.42 -1.72
C LEU A 11 -1.02 -2.34 -2.68
N LEU A 12 -0.46 -2.56 -3.88
CA LEU A 12 -0.84 -3.62 -4.80
C LEU A 12 0.26 -4.68 -4.79
N LEU A 13 -0.11 -5.88 -4.40
CA LEU A 13 0.74 -7.06 -4.49
C LEU A 13 0.39 -7.82 -5.76
N GLY A 14 1.42 -8.26 -6.50
CA GLY A 14 1.27 -9.05 -7.71
C GLY A 14 2.30 -10.16 -7.79
N SER A 15 1.89 -11.37 -8.20
CA SER A 15 2.77 -12.52 -8.39
C SER A 15 2.26 -13.38 -9.54
N ASN A 16 3.18 -13.92 -10.38
CA ASN A 16 2.82 -14.89 -11.41
C ASN A 16 3.88 -15.99 -11.62
N LEU A 17 4.96 -15.97 -10.83
CA LEU A 17 5.95 -17.05 -10.82
C LEU A 17 6.04 -17.69 -9.43
N PRO A 18 6.18 -19.01 -9.33
CA PRO A 18 6.44 -19.68 -8.06
C PRO A 18 7.88 -19.42 -7.58
N LEU A 19 8.10 -19.59 -6.26
CA LEU A 19 9.43 -19.57 -5.66
C LEU A 19 9.60 -20.84 -4.81
N GLY A 20 10.45 -21.76 -5.25
CA GLY A 20 10.61 -23.04 -4.58
C GLY A 20 9.29 -23.84 -4.56
N ARG A 21 8.71 -24.04 -3.39
CA ARG A 21 7.42 -24.73 -3.21
C ARG A 21 6.23 -23.78 -3.07
N LEU A 22 6.46 -22.48 -2.97
CA LEU A 22 5.40 -21.48 -2.84
C LEU A 22 4.78 -21.20 -4.19
N THR A 23 3.47 -21.32 -4.28
CA THR A 23 2.68 -20.85 -5.43
C THR A 23 2.59 -19.31 -5.41
N PRO A 24 2.26 -18.65 -6.54
CA PRO A 24 2.05 -17.21 -6.56
C PRO A 24 1.04 -16.70 -5.53
N GLU A 25 -0.05 -17.45 -5.31
CA GLU A 25 -1.05 -17.13 -4.30
C GLU A 25 -0.51 -17.22 -2.87
N GLN A 26 0.21 -18.31 -2.56
CA GLN A 26 0.87 -18.47 -1.26
C GLN A 26 1.94 -17.40 -1.03
N MET A 27 2.60 -16.97 -2.10
CA MET A 27 3.61 -15.92 -2.04
C MET A 27 3.02 -14.58 -1.61
N ILE A 28 1.84 -14.21 -2.13
CA ILE A 28 1.12 -13.02 -1.68
C ILE A 28 0.74 -13.14 -0.20
N ALA A 29 0.21 -14.28 0.22
CA ALA A 29 -0.17 -14.50 1.61
C ALA A 29 1.01 -14.44 2.60
N GLU A 30 2.18 -14.92 2.21
CA GLU A 30 3.40 -14.79 3.03
C GLU A 30 3.94 -13.35 2.99
N ALA A 31 3.87 -12.67 1.83
CA ALA A 31 4.27 -11.28 1.71
C ALA A 31 3.40 -10.34 2.57
N ASP A 32 2.11 -10.61 2.72
CA ASP A 32 1.23 -9.86 3.63
C ASP A 32 1.75 -9.86 5.06
N LYS A 33 2.21 -11.03 5.57
CA LYS A 33 2.77 -11.16 6.91
C LYS A 33 4.03 -10.32 7.07
N GLU A 34 4.95 -10.41 6.12
CA GLU A 34 6.19 -9.62 6.12
C GLU A 34 5.93 -8.11 6.03
N ILE A 35 4.91 -7.69 5.26
CA ILE A 35 4.51 -6.29 5.15
C ILE A 35 3.93 -5.80 6.48
N ILE A 36 3.03 -6.57 7.08
CA ILE A 36 2.41 -6.23 8.36
C ILE A 36 3.49 -6.09 9.43
N ASP A 37 4.40 -7.05 9.54
CA ASP A 37 5.51 -7.03 10.49
C ASP A 37 6.46 -5.84 10.26
N ALA A 38 6.76 -5.53 9.00
CA ALA A 38 7.68 -4.45 8.66
C ALA A 38 7.08 -3.04 8.79
N LEU A 39 5.78 -2.88 8.59
CA LEU A 39 5.16 -1.56 8.46
C LEU A 39 4.32 -1.14 9.66
N LEU A 40 3.69 -2.05 10.39
CA LEU A 40 2.89 -1.66 11.56
C LEU A 40 3.79 -1.08 12.66
N PRO A 41 3.33 -0.02 13.33
CA PRO A 41 4.03 0.50 14.49
C PRO A 41 3.94 -0.46 15.68
N ASP A 42 5.07 -0.73 16.35
CA ASP A 42 5.17 -1.64 17.50
C ASP A 42 4.30 -1.23 18.70
N TYR A 43 3.89 0.04 18.75
CA TYR A 43 3.06 0.59 19.84
C TYR A 43 1.56 0.50 19.57
N LEU A 44 1.12 -0.09 18.44
CA LEU A 44 -0.30 -0.31 18.22
C LEU A 44 -0.83 -1.44 19.10
N GLU A 45 -1.86 -1.13 19.87
CA GLU A 45 -2.56 -2.12 20.68
C GLU A 45 -3.30 -3.11 19.78
N VAL A 46 -3.48 -4.34 20.25
CA VAL A 46 -4.10 -5.44 19.49
C VAL A 46 -5.48 -5.07 18.95
N GLU A 47 -6.28 -4.32 19.74
CA GLU A 47 -7.62 -3.87 19.34
C GLU A 47 -7.58 -2.85 18.18
N ALA A 48 -6.47 -2.09 18.04
CA ALA A 48 -6.28 -1.16 16.93
C ALA A 48 -5.80 -1.85 15.64
N LEU A 49 -5.29 -3.07 15.71
CA LEU A 49 -4.75 -3.79 14.55
C LEU A 49 -5.82 -4.13 13.52
N GLU A 50 -7.04 -4.47 13.94
CA GLU A 50 -8.14 -4.80 13.03
C GLU A 50 -8.53 -3.62 12.13
N ASP A 51 -8.40 -2.38 12.65
CA ASP A 51 -8.62 -1.15 11.88
C ASP A 51 -7.37 -0.66 11.14
N ALA A 52 -6.20 -1.13 11.55
CA ALA A 52 -4.92 -0.72 10.99
C ALA A 52 -4.58 -1.44 9.67
N VAL A 53 -5.13 -2.64 9.46
CA VAL A 53 -4.85 -3.45 8.25
C VAL A 53 -6.17 -3.86 7.59
N SER A 54 -6.20 -3.80 6.28
CA SER A 54 -7.31 -4.31 5.47
C SER A 54 -6.77 -4.85 4.15
N ALA A 55 -7.17 -6.07 3.78
CA ALA A 55 -6.78 -6.70 2.53
C ALA A 55 -8.01 -7.16 1.74
N THR A 56 -7.90 -7.16 0.41
CA THR A 56 -8.91 -7.74 -0.49
C THR A 56 -8.73 -9.26 -0.56
N GLU A 57 -9.70 -9.94 -1.19
CA GLU A 57 -9.44 -11.29 -1.70
C GLU A 57 -8.39 -11.24 -2.81
N ILE A 58 -7.66 -12.35 -2.99
CA ILE A 58 -6.72 -12.49 -4.11
C ILE A 58 -7.53 -12.69 -5.38
N THR A 59 -7.23 -11.89 -6.40
CA THR A 59 -7.90 -11.91 -7.70
C THR A 59 -6.92 -12.33 -8.78
N VAL A 60 -7.36 -13.24 -9.66
CA VAL A 60 -6.57 -13.68 -10.80
C VAL A 60 -6.87 -12.79 -12.01
N THR A 61 -5.83 -12.30 -12.67
CA THR A 61 -5.95 -11.48 -13.88
C THR A 61 -5.11 -12.03 -15.02
N GLU A 62 -5.54 -11.76 -16.24
CA GLU A 62 -4.73 -12.03 -17.42
C GLU A 62 -3.51 -11.09 -17.46
N PRO A 63 -2.38 -11.54 -18.01
CA PRO A 63 -1.24 -10.67 -18.26
C PRO A 63 -1.63 -9.46 -19.13
N CYS A 64 -1.18 -8.27 -18.76
CA CYS A 64 -1.48 -7.03 -19.46
C CYS A 64 -0.18 -6.38 -19.95
N GLY A 65 -0.10 -6.08 -21.26
CA GLY A 65 1.06 -5.49 -21.89
C GLY A 65 1.86 -6.51 -22.72
N LYS A 66 3.07 -6.10 -23.13
CA LYS A 66 4.00 -6.97 -23.87
C LYS A 66 4.91 -7.68 -22.88
N PHE A 67 4.99 -8.99 -22.96
CA PHE A 67 5.89 -9.83 -22.17
C PHE A 67 7.03 -10.38 -23.03
N GLU A 68 8.14 -10.73 -22.41
CA GLU A 68 9.23 -11.46 -23.08
C GLU A 68 8.79 -12.88 -23.39
N GLU A 69 8.02 -13.48 -22.48
CA GLU A 69 7.46 -14.82 -22.66
C GLU A 69 6.29 -14.77 -23.65
N LYS A 70 6.19 -15.81 -24.49
CA LYS A 70 5.09 -15.92 -25.44
C LYS A 70 3.73 -16.10 -24.76
N ASP A 71 3.71 -16.88 -23.68
CA ASP A 71 2.51 -17.21 -22.90
C ASP A 71 2.80 -16.98 -21.40
N PRO A 72 2.82 -15.73 -20.91
CA PRO A 72 3.10 -15.46 -19.51
C PRO A 72 1.97 -16.01 -18.62
N PRO A 73 2.29 -16.55 -17.43
CA PRO A 73 1.28 -17.03 -16.50
C PRO A 73 0.36 -15.91 -16.03
N LYS A 74 -0.87 -16.28 -15.63
CA LYS A 74 -1.83 -15.36 -15.01
C LYS A 74 -1.27 -14.78 -13.72
N PHE A 75 -1.62 -13.52 -13.46
CA PHE A 75 -1.22 -12.84 -12.24
C PHE A 75 -2.26 -13.06 -11.14
N PHE A 76 -1.76 -13.31 -9.94
CA PHE A 76 -2.49 -13.23 -8.69
C PHE A 76 -2.26 -11.82 -8.13
N ASN A 77 -3.31 -11.11 -7.77
CA ASN A 77 -3.23 -9.73 -7.30
C ASN A 77 -4.06 -9.54 -6.04
N GLN A 78 -3.56 -8.71 -5.13
CA GLN A 78 -4.25 -8.32 -3.92
C GLN A 78 -3.98 -6.86 -3.61
N VAL A 79 -4.95 -6.15 -3.06
CA VAL A 79 -4.73 -4.82 -2.50
C VAL A 79 -4.73 -4.92 -0.98
N LEU A 80 -3.67 -4.39 -0.36
CA LEU A 80 -3.48 -4.29 1.07
C LEU A 80 -3.43 -2.82 1.47
N SER A 81 -4.15 -2.44 2.52
CA SER A 81 -4.05 -1.12 3.14
C SER A 81 -3.58 -1.29 4.57
N CYS A 82 -2.57 -0.53 4.99
CA CYS A 82 -2.13 -0.51 6.37
C CYS A 82 -1.80 0.90 6.88
N ILE A 83 -1.88 1.06 8.20
CA ILE A 83 -1.44 2.25 8.92
C ILE A 83 0.01 2.02 9.36
N THR A 84 0.85 3.04 9.21
CA THR A 84 2.28 2.97 9.54
C THR A 84 2.75 4.32 10.08
N ASP A 85 3.84 4.34 10.82
CA ASP A 85 4.58 5.54 11.19
C ASP A 85 5.72 5.86 10.20
N LYS A 86 5.92 5.00 9.20
CA LYS A 86 6.93 5.17 8.16
C LYS A 86 6.42 6.09 7.05
N THR A 87 7.26 6.99 6.60
CA THR A 87 6.99 7.82 5.42
C THR A 87 6.84 6.96 4.16
N PRO A 88 6.17 7.43 3.10
CA PRO A 88 6.04 6.67 1.84
C PRO A 88 7.39 6.22 1.24
N GLN A 89 8.44 7.01 1.42
CA GLN A 89 9.80 6.67 0.99
C GLN A 89 10.37 5.49 1.81
N GLU A 90 10.18 5.49 3.11
CA GLU A 90 10.59 4.38 3.98
C GLU A 90 9.79 3.12 3.68
N VAL A 91 8.47 3.26 3.40
CA VAL A 91 7.64 2.15 2.93
C VAL A 91 8.18 1.58 1.63
N LEU A 92 8.58 2.43 0.66
CA LEU A 92 9.18 1.97 -0.59
C LEU A 92 10.45 1.14 -0.35
N VAL A 93 11.29 1.55 0.59
CA VAL A 93 12.50 0.79 0.96
C VAL A 93 12.12 -0.58 1.54
N GLN A 94 11.10 -0.65 2.40
CA GLN A 94 10.65 -1.92 2.99
C GLN A 94 10.02 -2.83 1.93
N THR A 95 9.15 -2.31 1.05
CA THR A 95 8.54 -3.12 -0.01
C THR A 95 9.59 -3.70 -0.95
N GLN A 96 10.62 -2.92 -1.33
CA GLN A 96 11.73 -3.41 -2.15
C GLN A 96 12.58 -4.48 -1.45
N ARG A 97 12.76 -4.36 -0.12
CA ARG A 97 13.42 -5.39 0.68
C ARG A 97 12.63 -6.70 0.68
N ILE A 98 11.32 -6.60 0.87
CA ILE A 98 10.42 -7.77 0.86
C ILE A 98 10.41 -8.42 -0.53
N GLU A 99 10.27 -7.65 -1.61
CA GLU A 99 10.38 -8.19 -2.99
C GLU A 99 11.68 -8.98 -3.19
N LYS A 100 12.80 -8.45 -2.72
CA LYS A 100 14.10 -9.12 -2.80
C LYS A 100 14.14 -10.41 -1.98
N LEU A 101 13.53 -10.42 -0.78
CA LEU A 101 13.39 -11.60 0.06
C LEU A 101 12.64 -12.72 -0.67
N PHE A 102 11.61 -12.35 -1.42
CA PHE A 102 10.82 -13.26 -2.27
C PHE A 102 11.43 -13.48 -3.67
N GLY A 103 12.75 -13.30 -3.81
CA GLY A 103 13.50 -13.70 -4.99
C GLY A 103 13.33 -12.79 -6.21
N ARG A 104 12.76 -11.60 -6.06
CA ARG A 104 12.68 -10.64 -7.16
C ARG A 104 14.06 -10.12 -7.52
N MET A 105 14.51 -10.42 -8.74
CA MET A 105 15.69 -9.81 -9.34
C MET A 105 15.24 -8.70 -10.30
N ARG A 106 15.60 -7.46 -9.98
CA ARG A 106 15.39 -6.33 -10.90
C ARG A 106 16.52 -6.36 -11.93
N THR A 107 16.25 -6.87 -13.13
CA THR A 107 17.17 -6.71 -14.26
C THR A 107 17.00 -5.27 -14.79
N TYR A 108 18.10 -4.51 -14.80
CA TYR A 108 18.16 -3.24 -15.50
C TYR A 108 18.07 -3.51 -17.01
N LYS A 109 16.86 -3.47 -17.56
CA LYS A 109 16.70 -3.32 -19.01
C LYS A 109 16.39 -1.86 -19.30
N GLU A 110 17.29 -1.27 -20.05
CA GLU A 110 17.09 0.05 -20.63
C GLU A 110 15.79 0.06 -21.44
N LYS A 111 14.92 1.04 -21.11
CA LYS A 111 13.83 1.55 -21.93
C LYS A 111 13.16 0.57 -22.90
N GLY A 112 12.15 -0.11 -22.42
CA GLY A 112 11.20 -0.83 -23.25
C GLY A 112 10.00 -1.28 -22.42
N GLU A 113 8.81 -1.08 -22.93
CA GLU A 113 7.52 -1.45 -22.32
C GLU A 113 7.31 -2.99 -22.25
N ILE A 114 8.40 -3.74 -22.06
CA ILE A 114 8.35 -5.21 -21.98
C ILE A 114 8.33 -5.63 -20.53
N TYR A 115 7.21 -6.21 -20.13
CA TYR A 115 7.02 -6.76 -18.80
C TYR A 115 7.70 -8.13 -18.67
N GLN A 116 8.09 -8.46 -17.46
CA GLN A 116 8.63 -9.77 -17.09
C GLN A 116 7.73 -10.42 -16.05
N SER A 117 7.58 -11.73 -16.14
CA SER A 117 7.02 -12.53 -15.06
C SER A 117 7.86 -12.40 -13.80
N ARG A 118 7.23 -12.38 -12.62
CA ARG A 118 7.90 -12.09 -11.36
C ARG A 118 7.34 -12.88 -10.20
N THR A 119 8.20 -13.19 -9.26
CA THR A 119 7.81 -13.89 -8.02
C THR A 119 6.95 -13.02 -7.13
N LEU A 120 7.33 -11.75 -6.95
CA LEU A 120 6.56 -10.77 -6.18
C LEU A 120 6.80 -9.36 -6.72
N ASP A 121 5.76 -8.55 -6.76
CA ASP A 121 5.77 -7.12 -7.07
C ASP A 121 4.92 -6.38 -6.04
N ILE A 122 5.42 -5.30 -5.48
CA ILE A 122 4.69 -4.50 -4.50
C ILE A 122 4.74 -3.03 -4.91
N ASP A 123 3.64 -2.54 -5.45
CA ASP A 123 3.49 -1.13 -5.85
C ASP A 123 2.75 -0.33 -4.77
N ILE A 124 3.24 0.85 -4.41
CA ILE A 124 2.52 1.79 -3.54
C ILE A 124 1.53 2.56 -4.41
N LEU A 125 0.24 2.23 -4.29
CA LEU A 125 -0.82 2.86 -5.10
C LEU A 125 -1.15 4.26 -4.62
N GLN A 126 -1.32 4.43 -3.30
CA GLN A 126 -1.68 5.69 -2.65
C GLN A 126 -1.07 5.76 -1.26
N ALA A 127 -0.85 6.97 -0.79
CA ALA A 127 -0.46 7.24 0.59
C ALA A 127 -1.21 8.45 1.12
N TYR A 128 -1.50 8.42 2.43
CA TYR A 128 -2.21 9.48 3.15
C TYR A 128 -1.48 9.79 4.45
N LYS A 129 -1.50 11.06 4.85
CA LYS A 129 -0.96 11.53 6.12
C LYS A 129 -2.11 11.87 7.07
N LYS A 130 -2.06 11.38 8.30
CA LYS A 130 -3.03 11.73 9.33
C LYS A 130 -2.77 13.16 9.80
N GLN A 131 -3.76 14.03 9.66
CA GLN A 131 -3.73 15.39 10.18
C GLN A 131 -4.77 15.56 11.27
N VAL A 132 -4.39 16.21 12.36
CA VAL A 132 -5.30 16.65 13.40
C VAL A 132 -5.69 18.09 13.07
N ALA A 133 -6.98 18.38 12.96
CA ALA A 133 -7.44 19.72 12.69
C ALA A 133 -6.94 20.68 13.79
N ASP A 134 -6.02 21.58 13.46
CA ASP A 134 -5.68 22.70 14.35
C ASP A 134 -6.87 23.65 14.38
N LYS A 135 -7.35 23.96 15.60
CA LYS A 135 -8.24 25.12 15.76
C LYS A 135 -7.44 26.34 15.33
N LYS A 136 -7.72 26.89 14.14
CA LYS A 136 -7.30 28.25 13.82
C LYS A 136 -7.79 29.13 14.97
N ALA A 137 -6.86 29.82 15.61
CA ALA A 137 -7.15 30.82 16.59
C ALA A 137 -7.97 31.93 15.90
N ASP A 138 -9.29 31.83 15.99
CA ASP A 138 -10.18 32.95 15.68
C ASP A 138 -10.03 33.94 16.83
N LYS A 139 -9.31 35.03 16.55
CA LYS A 139 -9.18 36.15 17.49
C LYS A 139 -10.50 36.91 17.47
N GLY A 140 -11.37 36.61 18.39
CA GLY A 140 -12.52 37.46 18.67
C GLY A 140 -13.72 36.71 19.23
N ALA A 141 -14.02 37.06 20.48
CA ALA A 141 -15.27 36.88 21.23
C ALA A 141 -15.42 35.65 22.14
N ASP A 142 -15.31 35.97 23.42
CA ASP A 142 -15.98 35.45 24.63
C ASP A 142 -16.45 33.97 24.73
N LYS A 143 -15.73 33.30 25.62
CA LYS A 143 -16.13 32.36 26.68
C LYS A 143 -17.45 31.60 26.56
N LYS A 144 -17.36 30.32 26.31
CA LYS A 144 -17.84 29.28 27.26
C LYS A 144 -17.07 28.00 26.95
N ALA A 145 -16.43 27.45 27.99
CA ALA A 145 -15.66 26.22 27.93
C ALA A 145 -16.63 25.05 27.66
N ASP A 146 -16.59 24.51 26.45
CA ASP A 146 -17.13 23.20 26.16
C ASP A 146 -15.94 22.22 26.19
N LYS A 147 -15.89 21.45 27.28
CA LYS A 147 -14.95 20.34 27.46
C LYS A 147 -15.47 19.18 26.62
N GLY A 148 -14.79 18.86 25.52
CA GLY A 148 -15.01 17.56 24.85
C GLY A 148 -15.28 17.59 23.35
N ALA A 149 -14.73 18.54 22.58
CA ALA A 149 -14.71 18.39 21.13
C ALA A 149 -13.46 17.57 20.73
N ASP A 150 -13.63 16.27 20.52
CA ASP A 150 -12.63 15.43 19.89
C ASP A 150 -12.20 16.09 18.57
N LYS A 151 -10.92 16.42 18.49
CA LYS A 151 -10.31 16.95 17.27
C LYS A 151 -10.42 15.87 16.20
N LYS A 152 -11.37 15.99 15.28
CA LYS A 152 -11.57 15.01 14.21
C LYS A 152 -10.30 14.94 13.37
N ALA A 153 -9.53 13.87 13.52
CA ALA A 153 -8.42 13.57 12.66
C ALA A 153 -8.95 13.16 11.28
N HIS A 154 -8.32 13.64 10.23
CA HIS A 154 -8.64 13.27 8.85
C HIS A 154 -7.39 12.86 8.09
N TRP A 155 -7.58 12.08 7.03
CA TRP A 155 -6.53 11.61 6.15
C TRP A 155 -6.38 12.54 4.95
N VAL A 156 -5.17 13.05 4.71
CA VAL A 156 -4.84 13.89 3.56
C VAL A 156 -3.98 13.11 2.60
N GLU A 157 -4.39 13.03 1.34
CA GLU A 157 -3.66 12.33 0.29
C GLU A 157 -2.29 12.98 0.05
N ILE A 158 -1.27 12.15 -0.06
CA ILE A 158 0.09 12.58 -0.41
C ILE A 158 0.24 12.47 -1.92
N LYS A 159 0.71 13.54 -2.53
CA LYS A 159 1.13 13.56 -3.93
C LYS A 159 2.64 13.58 -4.01
N SER A 160 3.20 12.76 -4.87
CA SER A 160 4.63 12.69 -5.15
C SER A 160 4.84 12.45 -6.64
N ASP A 161 5.84 13.10 -7.21
CA ASP A 161 6.26 12.88 -8.59
C ASP A 161 7.79 12.92 -8.64
N THR A 162 8.39 11.88 -8.06
CA THR A 162 9.84 11.68 -8.10
C THR A 162 10.17 10.49 -9.00
N LYS A 163 11.43 10.35 -9.35
CA LYS A 163 11.90 9.22 -10.17
C LYS A 163 11.65 7.87 -9.47
N GLU A 164 11.71 7.87 -8.15
CA GLU A 164 11.61 6.67 -7.32
C GLU A 164 10.18 6.37 -6.90
N LEU A 165 9.33 7.41 -6.74
CA LEU A 165 7.99 7.26 -6.18
C LEU A 165 7.02 8.29 -6.77
N THR A 166 6.08 7.81 -7.58
CA THR A 166 4.95 8.60 -8.11
C THR A 166 3.67 8.22 -7.38
N LEU A 167 3.01 9.20 -6.74
CA LEU A 167 1.75 9.01 -6.00
C LEU A 167 0.70 10.05 -6.42
N PRO A 168 -0.54 9.66 -6.71
CA PRO A 168 -1.01 8.27 -6.84
C PRO A 168 -0.27 7.53 -7.96
N HIS A 169 -0.11 6.22 -7.79
CA HIS A 169 0.59 5.40 -8.79
C HIS A 169 -0.19 5.37 -10.11
N PRO A 170 0.46 5.49 -11.28
CA PRO A 170 -0.23 5.51 -12.57
C PRO A 170 -1.13 4.29 -12.84
N GLN A 171 -0.80 3.12 -12.27
CA GLN A 171 -1.61 1.90 -12.39
C GLN A 171 -3.03 2.06 -11.85
N VAL A 172 -3.28 2.98 -10.93
CA VAL A 172 -4.63 3.26 -10.42
C VAL A 172 -5.58 3.66 -11.57
N GLU A 173 -5.07 4.41 -12.55
CA GLU A 173 -5.86 4.84 -13.72
C GLU A 173 -5.72 3.90 -14.91
N THR A 174 -4.56 3.29 -15.10
CA THR A 174 -4.25 2.55 -16.33
C THR A 174 -4.65 1.08 -16.28
N ARG A 175 -4.80 0.48 -15.08
CA ARG A 175 -5.19 -0.92 -14.93
C ARG A 175 -6.63 -1.05 -14.44
N ALA A 176 -7.51 -1.57 -15.30
CA ALA A 176 -8.95 -1.64 -15.07
C ALA A 176 -9.35 -2.39 -13.78
N PHE A 177 -8.54 -3.38 -13.33
CA PHE A 177 -8.84 -4.17 -12.14
C PHE A 177 -8.47 -3.48 -10.82
N VAL A 178 -7.60 -2.45 -10.83
CA VAL A 178 -7.06 -1.85 -9.61
C VAL A 178 -8.13 -1.06 -8.85
N LYS A 179 -8.90 -0.19 -9.51
CA LYS A 179 -9.98 0.59 -8.86
C LYS A 179 -11.06 -0.30 -8.22
N PRO A 180 -11.60 -1.33 -8.88
CA PRO A 180 -12.53 -2.27 -8.26
C PRO A 180 -11.96 -2.98 -7.02
N LEU A 181 -10.69 -3.42 -7.08
CA LEU A 181 -10.03 -4.02 -5.91
C LEU A 181 -9.91 -3.04 -4.76
N MET A 182 -9.43 -1.83 -4.99
CA MET A 182 -9.34 -0.79 -3.95
C MET A 182 -10.71 -0.48 -3.32
N ALA A 183 -11.78 -0.45 -4.13
CA ALA A 183 -13.14 -0.22 -3.65
C ALA A 183 -13.65 -1.36 -2.74
N SER A 184 -13.14 -2.57 -2.89
CA SER A 184 -13.52 -3.71 -2.05
C SER A 184 -12.91 -3.68 -0.65
N LEU A 185 -11.80 -2.93 -0.42
CA LEU A 185 -11.26 -2.70 0.92
C LEU A 185 -12.29 -2.09 1.89
N SER A 186 -13.15 -1.21 1.37
CA SER A 186 -14.14 -0.49 2.18
C SER A 186 -15.37 -1.33 2.55
N LYS A 187 -15.57 -2.50 1.92
CA LYS A 187 -16.78 -3.32 2.08
C LYS A 187 -16.69 -4.37 3.19
N LYS A 188 -15.52 -4.63 3.76
CA LYS A 188 -15.32 -5.62 4.83
C LYS A 188 -15.74 -5.13 6.24
N LYS A 189 -16.26 -3.89 6.37
CA LYS A 189 -16.78 -3.35 7.65
C LYS A 189 -18.30 -3.59 7.80
N LYS A 190 -18.74 -4.87 7.76
CA LYS A 190 -20.07 -5.25 8.24
C LYS A 190 -19.98 -6.55 9.00
#